data_832635fb3e133738a9211068f839cb8a
#
_entry.id   832635fb3e133738a9211068f839cb8a
#
_cell.length_a   1.000
_cell.length_b   1.000
_cell.length_c   1.000
_cell.angle_alpha   90.00
_cell.angle_beta   90.00
_cell.angle_gamma   90.00
#
_symmetry.space_group_name_H-M   'P 1'
#
loop_
_entity.id
_entity.type
_entity.pdbx_description
1 polymer ?
#
loop_
_entity_poly.entity_id
_entity_poly.type
_entity_poly.pdbx_seq_one_letter_code
_entity_poly.pdbx_strand_id
1 'polypeptide(L)'
;EEDEVTVTAEITDVYDSSGSGNMSIQAIALTDEAFPEEEQLVTGQVLDAPETANLTKQGGIDWVQLDQTDFGAFNRKDTEDPMIGGPTLIGTQDYVAQNTQTNFVFLDGISPIQSVEDDNHKGLVFTGEGNGSEFTLPASKEERYVNIYTGAWAADITAEVYVNDERDYAETYGSADTTAGTPADYKMLQLSYSCADEGDEVRVRMVVSRAYDSQWGNKSVSAITLNDALVEDTGSVAAGKVSTAPVSADLTSEGNIDWAYFNNASFADYNRKNVEESQITNVTPVGEQQGSPVIQDAKTAYVYTDGVDPETEEGAHNGFVFVKEGSGVTFNVPGGPDLKYLNVYTGEWASDITLELLVNGEVEYSATYGSSVTT
;
A
#
# COMPACT_ATOMS: atom_id res chain seq x y z
N GLU A 1 29.26 8.53 -4.12
CA GLU A 1 28.11 9.18 -4.79
C GLU A 1 26.96 8.99 -3.82
N GLU A 2 26.25 10.05 -3.50
CA GLU A 2 25.05 9.98 -2.68
C GLU A 2 23.89 9.54 -3.60
N ASP A 3 23.09 8.59 -3.17
CA ASP A 3 21.89 8.18 -3.90
C ASP A 3 20.88 9.33 -3.93
N GLU A 4 20.26 9.57 -5.08
CA GLU A 4 19.19 10.55 -5.22
C GLU A 4 17.84 9.85 -5.05
N VAL A 5 17.03 10.30 -4.09
CA VAL A 5 15.66 9.82 -3.86
C VAL A 5 14.69 10.89 -4.33
N THR A 6 13.80 10.52 -5.25
CA THR A 6 12.76 11.40 -5.80
C THR A 6 11.39 10.83 -5.43
N VAL A 7 10.52 11.70 -4.93
CA VAL A 7 9.12 11.35 -4.62
C VAL A 7 8.21 12.14 -5.55
N THR A 8 7.26 11.45 -6.19
CA THR A 8 6.26 12.04 -7.08
C THR A 8 4.85 11.67 -6.59
N ALA A 9 3.96 12.65 -6.54
CA ALA A 9 2.54 12.45 -6.30
C ALA A 9 1.74 13.15 -7.40
N GLU A 10 0.83 12.42 -8.08
CA GLU A 10 0.03 12.93 -9.19
C GLU A 10 -1.40 12.39 -9.17
N ILE A 11 -2.34 13.13 -9.79
CA ILE A 11 -3.71 12.64 -10.00
C ILE A 11 -3.70 11.67 -11.19
N THR A 12 -4.07 10.43 -10.96
CA THR A 12 -4.07 9.36 -11.98
C THR A 12 -5.45 9.06 -12.56
N ASP A 13 -6.53 9.39 -11.84
CA ASP A 13 -7.88 9.28 -12.37
C ASP A 13 -8.79 10.39 -11.79
N VAL A 14 -9.82 10.81 -12.55
CA VAL A 14 -10.79 11.84 -12.17
C VAL A 14 -12.20 11.33 -12.44
N TYR A 15 -12.98 11.15 -11.38
CA TYR A 15 -14.33 10.58 -11.43
C TYR A 15 -15.44 11.62 -11.64
N ASP A 16 -15.17 12.91 -11.46
CA ASP A 16 -16.14 13.95 -11.75
C ASP A 16 -16.31 14.16 -13.26
N SER A 17 -17.55 14.18 -13.73
CA SER A 17 -17.89 14.32 -15.15
C SER A 17 -17.45 15.65 -15.78
N SER A 18 -17.08 16.65 -14.99
CA SER A 18 -16.48 17.92 -15.44
C SER A 18 -14.95 17.82 -15.61
N GLY A 19 -14.33 16.72 -15.22
CA GLY A 19 -12.88 16.56 -15.16
C GLY A 19 -12.22 17.37 -14.05
N SER A 20 -12.93 17.61 -12.95
CA SER A 20 -12.52 18.51 -11.86
C SER A 20 -12.17 17.79 -10.55
N GLY A 21 -11.69 16.56 -10.59
CA GLY A 21 -11.07 15.95 -9.41
C GLY A 21 -9.85 16.75 -8.96
N ASN A 22 -9.49 16.68 -7.68
CA ASN A 22 -8.35 17.41 -7.14
C ASN A 22 -7.55 16.60 -6.11
N MET A 23 -6.27 16.93 -5.99
CA MET A 23 -5.35 16.48 -4.96
C MET A 23 -4.81 17.72 -4.22
N SER A 24 -4.54 17.59 -2.95
CA SER A 24 -3.74 18.55 -2.21
C SER A 24 -2.50 17.89 -1.63
N ILE A 25 -1.38 18.62 -1.62
CA ILE A 25 -0.23 18.32 -0.79
C ILE A 25 -0.13 19.38 0.29
N GLN A 26 -0.03 18.97 1.53
CA GLN A 26 -0.17 19.84 2.70
C GLN A 26 1.16 20.01 3.41
N ALA A 27 1.87 18.91 3.65
CA ALA A 27 3.17 18.92 4.29
C ALA A 27 4.00 17.69 3.89
N ILE A 28 5.31 17.82 4.06
CA ILE A 28 6.31 16.75 3.93
C ILE A 28 7.19 16.86 5.16
N ALA A 29 7.42 15.74 5.88
CA ALA A 29 8.35 15.67 7.01
C ALA A 29 9.37 14.55 6.78
N LEU A 30 10.64 14.82 7.04
CA LEU A 30 11.76 13.88 6.94
C LEU A 30 12.45 13.76 8.30
N THR A 31 12.61 12.55 8.79
CA THR A 31 13.25 12.23 10.06
C THR A 31 14.11 10.97 9.97
N ASP A 32 15.07 10.81 10.87
CA ASP A 32 15.82 9.58 11.13
C ASP A 32 15.27 8.78 12.32
N GLU A 33 14.18 9.28 12.93
CA GLU A 33 13.44 8.59 13.99
C GLU A 33 12.09 8.11 13.43
N ALA A 34 11.66 6.91 13.85
CA ALA A 34 10.32 6.43 13.53
C ALA A 34 9.27 7.41 14.08
N PHE A 35 8.28 7.78 13.23
CA PHE A 35 7.19 8.63 13.71
C PHE A 35 6.44 7.93 14.84
N PRO A 36 6.05 8.64 15.93
CA PRO A 36 5.19 8.07 16.95
C PRO A 36 3.84 7.75 16.29
N GLU A 37 3.60 6.48 16.05
CA GLU A 37 2.31 6.01 15.51
C GLU A 37 1.24 6.07 16.60
N GLU A 38 0.03 6.57 16.29
CA GLU A 38 -1.17 5.99 16.91
C GLU A 38 -1.10 4.52 16.50
N GLU A 39 -1.14 3.58 17.45
CA GLU A 39 -0.83 2.17 17.26
C GLU A 39 -1.59 1.56 16.06
N GLN A 40 -1.09 1.81 14.86
CA GLN A 40 -1.52 1.05 13.69
C GLN A 40 -0.88 -0.32 13.80
N LEU A 41 -1.69 -1.32 14.08
CA LEU A 41 -1.25 -2.67 14.33
C LEU A 41 -0.82 -3.39 13.04
N VAL A 42 -1.31 -2.92 11.89
CA VAL A 42 -1.07 -3.54 10.58
C VAL A 42 -0.49 -2.53 9.59
N THR A 43 0.59 -2.89 8.93
CA THR A 43 1.15 -2.13 7.80
C THR A 43 1.26 -3.02 6.57
N GLY A 44 1.29 -2.44 5.38
CA GLY A 44 1.37 -3.26 4.16
C GLY A 44 1.81 -2.48 2.93
N GLN A 45 2.23 -3.24 1.91
CA GLN A 45 2.57 -2.73 0.59
C GLN A 45 2.18 -3.73 -0.48
N VAL A 46 1.89 -3.24 -1.68
CA VAL A 46 1.62 -4.07 -2.86
C VAL A 46 2.84 -4.05 -3.76
N LEU A 47 3.40 -5.22 -4.00
CA LEU A 47 4.60 -5.45 -4.83
C LEU A 47 4.23 -6.27 -6.05
N ASP A 48 5.03 -6.24 -7.10
CA ASP A 48 4.90 -7.19 -8.20
C ASP A 48 5.17 -8.60 -7.69
N ALA A 49 4.34 -9.56 -8.11
CA ALA A 49 4.55 -10.94 -7.71
C ALA A 49 5.79 -11.51 -8.41
N PRO A 50 6.69 -12.22 -7.68
CA PRO A 50 7.86 -12.83 -8.27
C PRO A 50 7.48 -13.96 -9.25
N GLU A 51 8.36 -14.28 -10.20
CA GLU A 51 8.17 -15.42 -11.11
C GLU A 51 8.14 -16.74 -10.35
N THR A 52 8.92 -16.85 -9.27
CA THR A 52 8.98 -18.05 -8.41
C THR A 52 8.99 -17.65 -6.94
N ALA A 53 8.14 -18.30 -6.14
CA ALA A 53 8.06 -18.12 -4.70
C ALA A 53 8.35 -19.44 -3.97
N ASN A 54 9.33 -19.45 -3.06
CA ASN A 54 9.64 -20.58 -2.22
C ASN A 54 8.85 -20.52 -0.90
N LEU A 55 7.74 -21.27 -0.84
CA LEU A 55 6.83 -21.24 0.32
C LEU A 55 7.50 -21.77 1.60
N THR A 56 8.40 -22.74 1.52
CA THR A 56 9.17 -23.22 2.68
C THR A 56 9.99 -22.10 3.31
N LYS A 57 10.65 -21.27 2.47
CA LYS A 57 11.50 -20.17 2.93
C LYS A 57 10.68 -18.97 3.41
N GLN A 58 9.64 -18.61 2.66
CA GLN A 58 8.82 -17.43 2.95
C GLN A 58 7.76 -17.68 4.02
N GLY A 59 7.34 -18.91 4.23
CA GLY A 59 6.42 -19.35 5.28
C GLY A 59 7.17 -20.13 6.37
N GLY A 60 8.17 -19.52 6.99
CA GLY A 60 8.95 -20.16 8.06
C GLY A 60 8.09 -20.68 9.20
N ILE A 61 7.03 -19.94 9.56
CA ILE A 61 6.04 -20.35 10.55
C ILE A 61 4.96 -21.23 9.91
N ASP A 62 4.26 -20.73 8.90
CA ASP A 62 3.18 -21.46 8.20
C ASP A 62 3.01 -20.95 6.77
N TRP A 63 2.44 -21.78 5.90
CA TRP A 63 2.02 -21.40 4.57
C TRP A 63 0.85 -22.26 4.08
N VAL A 64 0.03 -21.68 3.19
CA VAL A 64 -1.05 -22.37 2.49
C VAL A 64 -1.03 -21.97 1.01
N GLN A 65 -1.16 -22.94 0.10
CA GLN A 65 -1.37 -22.70 -1.32
C GLN A 65 -2.80 -23.09 -1.70
N LEU A 66 -3.52 -22.17 -2.32
CA LEU A 66 -4.92 -22.33 -2.72
C LEU A 66 -5.00 -22.93 -4.13
N ASP A 67 -4.60 -24.18 -4.27
CA ASP A 67 -4.38 -24.85 -5.56
C ASP A 67 -5.60 -25.63 -6.08
N GLN A 68 -6.69 -25.70 -5.31
CA GLN A 68 -7.89 -26.48 -5.65
C GLN A 68 -9.18 -25.91 -5.03
N THR A 69 -10.32 -26.40 -5.52
CA THR A 69 -11.64 -25.91 -5.10
C THR A 69 -12.19 -26.58 -3.84
N ASP A 70 -11.53 -27.62 -3.33
CA ASP A 70 -11.86 -28.20 -2.03
C ASP A 70 -11.12 -27.46 -0.91
N PHE A 71 -11.85 -26.62 -0.19
CA PHE A 71 -11.30 -25.80 0.89
C PHE A 71 -10.73 -26.61 2.07
N GLY A 72 -10.98 -27.90 2.14
CA GLY A 72 -10.39 -28.80 3.12
C GLY A 72 -9.09 -29.49 2.67
N ALA A 73 -8.65 -29.29 1.41
CA ALA A 73 -7.61 -30.08 0.79
C ALA A 73 -6.50 -29.23 0.12
N PHE A 74 -6.31 -27.97 0.53
CA PHE A 74 -5.23 -27.12 0.07
C PHE A 74 -3.85 -27.69 0.43
N ASN A 75 -2.85 -27.45 -0.43
CA ASN A 75 -1.47 -27.66 -0.03
C ASN A 75 -1.10 -26.71 1.10
N ARG A 76 -0.47 -27.25 2.14
CA ARG A 76 -0.03 -26.44 3.27
C ARG A 76 1.21 -27.04 3.91
N LYS A 77 1.86 -26.22 4.74
CA LYS A 77 3.01 -26.63 5.53
C LYS A 77 2.69 -27.85 6.41
N ASP A 78 3.63 -28.78 6.49
CA ASP A 78 3.59 -29.88 7.49
C ASP A 78 4.06 -29.33 8.84
N THR A 79 3.09 -28.89 9.63
CA THR A 79 3.29 -28.34 10.98
C THR A 79 2.31 -28.95 11.95
N GLU A 80 2.72 -29.13 13.22
CA GLU A 80 1.84 -29.68 14.29
C GLU A 80 0.71 -28.69 14.62
N ASP A 81 0.93 -27.38 14.44
CA ASP A 81 0.01 -26.32 14.80
C ASP A 81 -0.17 -25.31 13.62
N PRO A 82 -1.07 -25.62 12.68
CA PRO A 82 -1.35 -24.72 11.56
C PRO A 82 -1.93 -23.39 12.04
N MET A 83 -1.28 -22.27 11.70
CA MET A 83 -1.60 -20.95 12.19
C MET A 83 -2.45 -20.12 11.22
N ILE A 84 -2.34 -20.37 9.91
CA ILE A 84 -3.21 -19.69 8.92
C ILE A 84 -4.54 -20.43 8.87
N GLY A 85 -5.59 -19.77 9.35
CA GLY A 85 -6.96 -20.32 9.37
C GLY A 85 -7.74 -19.97 8.11
N GLY A 86 -8.62 -20.86 7.67
CA GLY A 86 -9.38 -20.69 6.45
C GLY A 86 -8.63 -21.19 5.22
N PRO A 87 -8.87 -20.64 4.00
CA PRO A 87 -9.79 -19.55 3.69
C PRO A 87 -11.27 -19.92 3.78
N THR A 88 -12.11 -18.91 3.97
CA THR A 88 -13.56 -19.01 3.84
C THR A 88 -14.05 -18.15 2.68
N LEU A 89 -15.18 -18.51 2.10
CA LEU A 89 -15.75 -17.81 0.96
C LEU A 89 -16.52 -16.55 1.36
N ILE A 90 -16.39 -15.51 0.54
CA ILE A 90 -17.20 -14.29 0.59
C ILE A 90 -18.03 -14.20 -0.69
N GLY A 91 -19.31 -13.85 -0.56
CA GLY A 91 -20.22 -13.63 -1.68
C GLY A 91 -20.85 -14.91 -2.25
N THR A 92 -21.18 -14.88 -3.53
CA THR A 92 -21.71 -16.02 -4.26
C THR A 92 -20.57 -16.92 -4.72
N GLN A 93 -20.69 -18.22 -4.61
CA GLN A 93 -19.63 -19.21 -4.81
C GLN A 93 -19.21 -19.38 -6.29
N ASP A 94 -18.80 -18.30 -6.94
CA ASP A 94 -18.26 -18.37 -8.31
C ASP A 94 -16.73 -18.27 -8.26
N TYR A 95 -16.08 -19.42 -8.13
CA TYR A 95 -14.63 -19.56 -8.07
C TYR A 95 -14.15 -20.84 -8.74
N VAL A 96 -12.94 -20.79 -9.27
CA VAL A 96 -12.30 -21.92 -9.96
C VAL A 96 -10.82 -21.97 -9.61
N ALA A 97 -10.22 -23.17 -9.61
CA ALA A 97 -8.77 -23.31 -9.56
C ALA A 97 -8.19 -23.12 -10.97
N GLN A 98 -7.26 -22.20 -11.12
CA GLN A 98 -6.61 -21.89 -12.40
C GLN A 98 -5.11 -21.67 -12.23
N ASN A 99 -4.37 -21.72 -13.35
CA ASN A 99 -2.96 -21.34 -13.36
C ASN A 99 -2.85 -19.81 -13.21
N THR A 100 -1.95 -19.39 -12.34
CA THR A 100 -1.51 -18.01 -12.12
C THR A 100 -0.07 -17.83 -12.59
N GLN A 101 0.53 -16.67 -12.44
CA GLN A 101 1.88 -16.43 -12.97
C GLN A 101 2.98 -17.04 -12.10
N THR A 102 2.91 -16.86 -10.78
CA THR A 102 3.96 -17.30 -9.86
C THR A 102 4.05 -18.81 -9.79
N ASN A 103 5.25 -19.34 -9.94
CA ASN A 103 5.58 -20.74 -9.69
C ASN A 103 5.87 -20.94 -8.20
N PHE A 104 5.07 -21.75 -7.51
CA PHE A 104 5.23 -22.00 -6.07
C PHE A 104 6.01 -23.27 -5.83
N VAL A 105 7.16 -23.17 -5.18
CA VAL A 105 7.99 -24.31 -4.81
C VAL A 105 8.03 -24.48 -3.29
N PHE A 106 8.09 -25.73 -2.81
CA PHE A 106 8.18 -26.05 -1.38
C PHE A 106 8.73 -27.47 -1.16
N LEU A 107 9.29 -27.73 0.04
CA LEU A 107 9.90 -28.99 0.43
C LEU A 107 9.32 -29.56 1.75
N ASP A 108 8.38 -28.86 2.37
CA ASP A 108 7.83 -29.15 3.69
C ASP A 108 6.28 -29.14 3.69
N GLY A 109 5.68 -29.60 2.61
CA GLY A 109 4.23 -29.76 2.50
C GLY A 109 3.69 -31.00 3.20
N ILE A 110 2.40 -30.94 3.60
CA ILE A 110 1.71 -32.10 4.16
C ILE A 110 1.41 -33.15 3.09
N SER A 111 1.39 -34.45 3.47
CA SER A 111 0.96 -35.52 2.58
C SER A 111 -0.46 -35.26 1.98
N PRO A 112 -0.72 -35.57 0.69
CA PRO A 112 0.11 -36.38 -0.22
C PRO A 112 1.19 -35.60 -0.98
N ILE A 113 1.20 -34.26 -0.98
CA ILE A 113 2.16 -33.44 -1.73
C ILE A 113 3.15 -32.83 -0.74
N GLN A 114 4.25 -33.52 -0.50
CA GLN A 114 5.26 -33.09 0.48
C GLN A 114 6.27 -32.10 -0.11
N SER A 115 6.49 -32.14 -1.42
CA SER A 115 7.40 -31.23 -2.10
C SER A 115 6.96 -30.97 -3.54
N VAL A 116 7.22 -29.75 -4.01
CA VAL A 116 7.11 -29.34 -5.40
C VAL A 116 8.33 -28.50 -5.73
N GLU A 117 9.02 -28.84 -6.82
CA GLU A 117 10.24 -28.15 -7.24
C GLU A 117 10.04 -27.26 -8.48
N ASP A 118 8.99 -27.48 -9.26
CA ASP A 118 8.67 -26.70 -10.48
C ASP A 118 7.23 -26.95 -10.96
N ASP A 119 6.75 -26.09 -11.91
CA ASP A 119 5.47 -26.20 -12.63
C ASP A 119 4.21 -26.21 -11.72
N ASN A 120 4.23 -25.39 -10.69
CA ASN A 120 3.13 -25.26 -9.75
C ASN A 120 2.60 -23.80 -9.69
N HIS A 121 1.75 -23.44 -10.64
CA HIS A 121 1.24 -22.08 -10.85
C HIS A 121 -0.21 -21.89 -10.41
N LYS A 122 -0.76 -22.70 -9.51
CA LYS A 122 -2.19 -22.69 -9.23
C LYS A 122 -2.58 -21.67 -8.16
N GLY A 123 -3.79 -21.14 -8.34
CA GLY A 123 -4.49 -20.29 -7.38
C GLY A 123 -6.00 -20.39 -7.56
N LEU A 124 -6.76 -19.93 -6.57
CA LEU A 124 -8.21 -19.75 -6.65
C LEU A 124 -8.53 -18.41 -7.31
N VAL A 125 -9.37 -18.44 -8.33
CA VAL A 125 -9.88 -17.27 -9.04
C VAL A 125 -11.34 -17.06 -8.68
N PHE A 126 -11.69 -15.88 -8.22
CA PHE A 126 -13.03 -15.44 -7.84
C PHE A 126 -13.53 -14.43 -8.87
N THR A 127 -14.70 -14.68 -9.46
CA THR A 127 -15.26 -13.84 -10.52
C THR A 127 -16.42 -13.01 -9.99
N GLY A 128 -16.47 -11.74 -10.41
CA GLY A 128 -17.56 -10.83 -10.13
C GLY A 128 -17.44 -10.07 -8.80
N GLU A 129 -18.02 -8.89 -8.82
CA GLU A 129 -18.00 -7.93 -7.71
C GLU A 129 -18.61 -8.50 -6.43
N GLY A 130 -17.99 -8.24 -5.29
CA GLY A 130 -18.36 -8.74 -3.98
C GLY A 130 -17.92 -10.17 -3.68
N ASN A 131 -17.34 -10.90 -4.63
CA ASN A 131 -16.83 -12.26 -4.42
C ASN A 131 -15.37 -12.24 -3.97
N GLY A 132 -15.01 -13.20 -3.13
CA GLY A 132 -13.65 -13.27 -2.60
C GLY A 132 -13.46 -14.31 -1.52
N SER A 133 -12.45 -14.09 -0.70
CA SER A 133 -12.08 -14.98 0.40
C SER A 133 -11.64 -14.19 1.63
N GLU A 134 -11.76 -14.82 2.77
CA GLU A 134 -11.30 -14.36 4.07
C GLU A 134 -10.50 -15.45 4.74
N PHE A 135 -9.45 -15.09 5.47
CA PHE A 135 -8.67 -16.02 6.29
C PHE A 135 -8.23 -15.34 7.59
N THR A 136 -7.86 -16.14 8.57
CA THR A 136 -7.41 -15.66 9.88
C THR A 136 -5.92 -15.89 10.06
N LEU A 137 -5.29 -15.02 10.83
CA LEU A 137 -3.90 -15.10 11.23
C LEU A 137 -3.81 -15.19 12.76
N PRO A 138 -2.76 -15.80 13.33
CA PRO A 138 -2.59 -15.86 14.77
C PRO A 138 -2.33 -14.46 15.33
N ALA A 139 -2.92 -14.13 16.48
CA ALA A 139 -2.48 -12.97 17.24
C ALA A 139 -1.01 -13.10 17.67
N SER A 140 -0.28 -12.00 17.69
CA SER A 140 1.11 -11.97 18.14
C SER A 140 1.48 -10.58 18.64
N LYS A 141 2.11 -10.52 19.82
CA LYS A 141 2.71 -9.27 20.33
C LYS A 141 4.03 -8.93 19.64
N GLU A 142 4.67 -9.93 19.05
CA GLU A 142 5.84 -9.76 18.21
C GLU A 142 5.38 -9.50 16.78
N GLU A 143 6.13 -8.70 16.05
CA GLU A 143 5.83 -8.42 14.65
C GLU A 143 5.84 -9.71 13.81
N ARG A 144 4.82 -9.89 12.98
CA ARG A 144 4.63 -10.97 12.03
C ARG A 144 4.56 -10.42 10.61
N TYR A 145 5.04 -11.20 9.67
CA TYR A 145 5.08 -10.87 8.24
C TYR A 145 4.25 -11.85 7.44
N VAL A 146 3.42 -11.33 6.55
CA VAL A 146 2.52 -12.13 5.70
C VAL A 146 2.69 -11.70 4.26
N ASN A 147 2.96 -12.66 3.37
CA ASN A 147 2.88 -12.42 1.93
C ASN A 147 1.63 -13.13 1.39
N ILE A 148 0.82 -12.39 0.61
CA ILE A 148 -0.37 -12.91 -0.04
C ILE A 148 -0.19 -12.74 -1.55
N TYR A 149 -0.09 -13.85 -2.27
CA TYR A 149 0.06 -13.87 -3.72
C TYR A 149 -1.29 -13.78 -4.37
N THR A 150 -1.49 -12.75 -5.20
CA THR A 150 -2.80 -12.37 -5.75
C THR A 150 -2.66 -11.94 -7.20
N GLY A 151 -3.76 -11.75 -7.89
CA GLY A 151 -3.79 -11.21 -9.23
C GLY A 151 -5.18 -10.67 -9.56
N ALA A 152 -5.23 -9.68 -10.46
CA ALA A 152 -6.46 -9.08 -10.96
C ALA A 152 -6.49 -9.09 -12.49
N TRP A 153 -7.63 -9.42 -13.06
CA TRP A 153 -7.93 -9.21 -14.47
C TRP A 153 -9.25 -8.48 -14.61
N ALA A 154 -9.22 -7.33 -15.28
CA ALA A 154 -10.39 -6.48 -15.49
C ALA A 154 -11.18 -6.22 -14.19
N ALA A 155 -10.48 -6.05 -13.06
CA ALA A 155 -11.06 -5.88 -11.74
C ALA A 155 -10.12 -5.14 -10.79
N ASP A 156 -10.69 -4.43 -9.81
CA ASP A 156 -10.01 -4.00 -8.61
C ASP A 156 -10.22 -5.00 -7.48
N ILE A 157 -9.19 -5.20 -6.70
CA ILE A 157 -9.20 -6.00 -5.46
C ILE A 157 -9.10 -5.02 -4.30
N THR A 158 -9.96 -5.16 -3.30
CA THR A 158 -9.75 -4.55 -1.99
C THR A 158 -9.32 -5.62 -1.00
N ALA A 159 -8.15 -5.42 -0.40
CA ALA A 159 -7.65 -6.17 0.73
C ALA A 159 -7.89 -5.35 2.01
N GLU A 160 -8.52 -5.95 3.01
CA GLU A 160 -8.79 -5.34 4.30
C GLU A 160 -8.26 -6.24 5.41
N VAL A 161 -7.61 -5.66 6.42
CA VAL A 161 -7.21 -6.39 7.62
C VAL A 161 -7.97 -5.81 8.81
N TYR A 162 -8.53 -6.70 9.60
CA TYR A 162 -9.29 -6.40 10.80
C TYR A 162 -8.58 -6.98 12.01
N VAL A 163 -8.48 -6.20 13.07
CA VAL A 163 -8.05 -6.65 14.40
C VAL A 163 -9.24 -6.44 15.33
N ASN A 164 -9.76 -7.52 15.95
CA ASN A 164 -10.96 -7.49 16.82
C ASN A 164 -12.19 -6.82 16.14
N ASP A 165 -12.45 -7.12 14.86
CA ASP A 165 -13.51 -6.53 14.03
C ASP A 165 -13.33 -5.04 13.68
N GLU A 166 -12.29 -4.37 14.17
CA GLU A 166 -11.91 -3.02 13.72
C GLU A 166 -10.97 -3.12 12.52
N ARG A 167 -11.28 -2.36 11.46
CA ARG A 167 -10.44 -2.33 10.25
C ARG A 167 -9.21 -1.46 10.49
N ASP A 168 -8.05 -2.10 10.55
CA ASP A 168 -6.77 -1.44 10.79
C ASP A 168 -6.00 -1.10 9.51
N TYR A 169 -6.22 -1.90 8.44
CA TYR A 169 -5.56 -1.71 7.14
C TYR A 169 -6.56 -1.92 6.00
N ALA A 170 -6.41 -1.15 4.92
CA ALA A 170 -7.09 -1.39 3.65
C ALA A 170 -6.23 -0.90 2.48
N GLU A 171 -6.17 -1.68 1.41
CA GLU A 171 -5.48 -1.35 0.16
C GLU A 171 -6.34 -1.82 -1.01
N THR A 172 -6.38 -1.02 -2.09
CA THR A 172 -7.08 -1.35 -3.33
C THR A 172 -6.12 -1.28 -4.50
N TYR A 173 -6.03 -2.35 -5.27
CA TYR A 173 -5.18 -2.48 -6.43
C TYR A 173 -5.84 -3.37 -7.49
N GLY A 174 -5.39 -3.30 -8.73
CA GLY A 174 -5.95 -4.12 -9.78
C GLY A 174 -5.65 -3.62 -11.19
N SER A 175 -6.41 -4.11 -12.16
CA SER A 175 -6.25 -3.79 -13.57
C SER A 175 -7.59 -3.49 -14.23
N ALA A 176 -7.70 -2.32 -14.85
CA ALA A 176 -8.85 -1.94 -15.66
C ALA A 176 -8.81 -2.51 -17.09
N ASP A 177 -7.74 -3.20 -17.49
CA ASP A 177 -7.61 -3.77 -18.83
C ASP A 177 -8.57 -4.94 -19.03
N THR A 178 -9.54 -4.77 -19.95
CA THR A 178 -10.53 -5.78 -20.34
C THR A 178 -10.16 -6.48 -21.66
N THR A 179 -8.95 -6.27 -22.17
CA THR A 179 -8.52 -6.84 -23.45
C THR A 179 -8.35 -8.35 -23.34
N ALA A 180 -9.11 -9.10 -24.12
CA ALA A 180 -9.01 -10.56 -24.12
C ALA A 180 -7.59 -11.03 -24.48
N GLY A 181 -7.00 -11.85 -23.61
CA GLY A 181 -5.65 -12.40 -23.78
C GLY A 181 -4.56 -11.55 -23.11
N THR A 182 -4.87 -10.40 -22.51
CA THR A 182 -3.95 -9.70 -21.62
C THR A 182 -3.77 -10.54 -20.35
N PRO A 183 -2.54 -10.76 -19.87
CA PRO A 183 -2.30 -11.41 -18.59
C PRO A 183 -2.96 -10.63 -17.44
N ALA A 184 -3.37 -11.33 -16.39
CA ALA A 184 -3.76 -10.67 -15.16
C ALA A 184 -2.56 -9.90 -14.57
N ASP A 185 -2.84 -8.84 -13.85
CA ASP A 185 -1.85 -8.11 -13.07
C ASP A 185 -1.61 -8.86 -11.76
N TYR A 186 -0.45 -9.52 -11.63
CA TYR A 186 -0.11 -10.35 -10.48
C TYR A 186 0.72 -9.57 -9.49
N LYS A 187 0.24 -9.56 -8.25
CA LYS A 187 0.83 -8.82 -7.12
C LYS A 187 1.09 -9.72 -5.93
N MET A 188 1.99 -9.28 -5.08
CA MET A 188 2.19 -9.79 -3.74
C MET A 188 1.85 -8.69 -2.75
N LEU A 189 0.77 -8.88 -1.97
CA LEU A 189 0.49 -8.02 -0.83
C LEU A 189 1.35 -8.51 0.34
N GLN A 190 2.30 -7.67 0.75
CA GLN A 190 3.15 -7.91 1.90
C GLN A 190 2.62 -7.09 3.07
N LEU A 191 2.30 -7.77 4.17
CA LEU A 191 1.80 -7.16 5.40
C LEU A 191 2.80 -7.40 6.53
N SER A 192 2.93 -6.46 7.46
CA SER A 192 3.42 -6.71 8.80
C SER A 192 2.34 -6.36 9.81
N TYR A 193 2.27 -7.10 10.92
CA TYR A 193 1.32 -6.84 11.97
C TYR A 193 1.84 -7.27 13.34
N SER A 194 1.34 -6.61 14.39
CA SER A 194 1.44 -7.02 15.78
C SER A 194 0.10 -6.76 16.47
N CYS A 195 -0.17 -7.41 17.59
CA CYS A 195 -1.41 -7.27 18.33
C CYS A 195 -1.12 -6.83 19.77
N ALA A 196 -2.07 -6.13 20.39
CA ALA A 196 -1.96 -5.75 21.79
C ALA A 196 -1.97 -6.96 22.73
N ASP A 197 -2.82 -7.95 22.40
CA ASP A 197 -3.01 -9.17 23.18
C ASP A 197 -2.94 -10.45 22.34
N GLU A 198 -2.45 -11.54 22.92
CA GLU A 198 -2.41 -12.88 22.28
C GLU A 198 -3.79 -13.49 22.01
N GLY A 199 -4.84 -12.88 22.55
CA GLY A 199 -6.23 -13.29 22.35
C GLY A 199 -6.95 -12.49 21.28
N ASP A 200 -6.28 -11.55 20.62
CA ASP A 200 -6.86 -10.76 19.54
C ASP A 200 -7.20 -11.65 18.32
N GLU A 201 -8.17 -11.23 17.53
CA GLU A 201 -8.50 -11.88 16.28
C GLU A 201 -7.97 -11.04 15.11
N VAL A 202 -7.10 -11.62 14.28
CA VAL A 202 -6.62 -10.99 13.06
C VAL A 202 -7.25 -11.67 11.86
N ARG A 203 -7.93 -10.89 11.04
CA ARG A 203 -8.70 -11.38 9.90
C ARG A 203 -8.36 -10.57 8.65
N VAL A 204 -8.01 -11.27 7.58
CA VAL A 204 -7.73 -10.67 6.27
C VAL A 204 -8.84 -11.02 5.31
N ARG A 205 -9.45 -10.01 4.74
CA ARG A 205 -10.53 -10.10 3.77
C ARG A 205 -10.09 -9.55 2.43
N MET A 206 -10.30 -10.31 1.37
CA MET A 206 -9.94 -9.91 0.01
C MET A 206 -11.13 -10.11 -0.93
N VAL A 207 -11.59 -9.06 -1.57
CA VAL A 207 -12.77 -9.11 -2.45
C VAL A 207 -12.52 -8.40 -3.78
N VAL A 208 -13.26 -8.80 -4.81
CA VAL A 208 -13.42 -7.98 -6.03
C VAL A 208 -14.27 -6.78 -5.64
N SER A 209 -13.67 -5.61 -5.50
CA SER A 209 -14.38 -4.38 -5.14
C SER A 209 -15.02 -3.70 -6.35
N ARG A 210 -14.46 -3.93 -7.54
CA ARG A 210 -15.00 -3.46 -8.82
C ARG A 210 -14.67 -4.45 -9.93
N ALA A 211 -15.62 -4.72 -10.81
CA ALA A 211 -15.43 -5.53 -12.00
C ALA A 211 -15.63 -4.67 -13.25
N TYR A 212 -14.56 -4.41 -14.00
CA TYR A 212 -14.60 -3.65 -15.27
C TYR A 212 -15.17 -4.48 -16.41
N ASP A 213 -15.00 -5.80 -16.38
CA ASP A 213 -15.75 -6.74 -17.19
C ASP A 213 -16.81 -7.42 -16.32
N SER A 214 -18.09 -7.17 -16.61
CA SER A 214 -19.20 -7.65 -15.80
C SER A 214 -19.39 -9.17 -15.82
N GLN A 215 -18.77 -9.87 -16.74
CA GLN A 215 -18.87 -11.33 -16.88
C GLN A 215 -17.62 -12.04 -16.35
N TRP A 216 -16.42 -11.45 -16.55
CA TRP A 216 -15.15 -12.13 -16.32
C TRP A 216 -14.17 -11.39 -15.42
N GLY A 217 -14.48 -10.14 -15.02
CA GLY A 217 -13.67 -9.41 -14.07
C GLY A 217 -13.44 -10.23 -12.80
N ASN A 218 -12.17 -10.46 -12.43
CA ASN A 218 -11.83 -11.45 -11.42
C ASN A 218 -10.57 -11.07 -10.63
N LYS A 219 -10.42 -11.72 -9.48
CA LYS A 219 -9.20 -11.77 -8.69
C LYS A 219 -8.75 -13.19 -8.46
N SER A 220 -7.47 -13.39 -8.25
CA SER A 220 -6.94 -14.65 -7.71
C SER A 220 -6.35 -14.46 -6.32
N VAL A 221 -6.34 -15.54 -5.53
CA VAL A 221 -5.46 -15.73 -4.38
C VAL A 221 -4.78 -17.06 -4.56
N SER A 222 -3.45 -17.08 -4.57
CA SER A 222 -2.68 -18.28 -4.93
C SER A 222 -1.99 -18.92 -3.72
N ALA A 223 -1.35 -18.10 -2.88
CA ALA A 223 -0.69 -18.58 -1.67
C ALA A 223 -0.68 -17.50 -0.59
N ILE A 224 -0.55 -17.93 0.65
CA ILE A 224 -0.40 -17.10 1.83
C ILE A 224 0.77 -17.69 2.63
N THR A 225 1.70 -16.84 3.07
CA THR A 225 2.84 -17.24 3.91
C THR A 225 2.86 -16.42 5.19
N LEU A 226 3.30 -17.01 6.29
CA LEU A 226 3.46 -16.38 7.59
C LEU A 226 4.89 -16.61 8.10
N ASN A 227 5.53 -15.53 8.55
CA ASN A 227 6.90 -15.57 9.05
C ASN A 227 7.09 -14.65 10.27
N ASP A 228 8.15 -14.85 11.02
CA ASP A 228 8.60 -13.99 12.13
C ASP A 228 9.68 -12.96 11.71
N ALA A 229 10.10 -13.01 10.47
CA ALA A 229 11.02 -12.05 9.87
C ALA A 229 10.57 -11.70 8.45
N LEU A 230 10.82 -10.45 8.05
CA LEU A 230 10.66 -10.05 6.66
C LEU A 230 11.59 -10.90 5.80
N VAL A 231 11.01 -11.74 4.96
CA VAL A 231 11.79 -12.44 3.93
C VAL A 231 11.97 -11.44 2.80
N GLU A 232 13.15 -10.82 2.75
CA GLU A 232 13.49 -9.86 1.70
C GLU A 232 13.27 -10.49 0.32
N ASP A 233 12.38 -9.92 -0.46
CA ASP A 233 12.48 -9.98 -1.90
C ASP A 233 13.64 -9.04 -2.26
N THR A 234 14.71 -9.62 -2.79
CA THR A 234 16.00 -8.97 -2.91
C THR A 234 15.92 -7.80 -3.88
N GLY A 235 15.62 -6.61 -3.41
CA GLY A 235 15.76 -5.44 -4.25
C GLY A 235 15.10 -4.14 -3.82
N SER A 236 13.94 -4.12 -3.16
CA SER A 236 13.33 -2.84 -2.81
C SER A 236 14.07 -2.18 -1.64
N VAL A 237 14.51 -0.96 -1.85
CA VAL A 237 15.16 -0.12 -0.83
C VAL A 237 14.16 0.82 -0.14
N ALA A 238 12.89 0.74 -0.51
CA ALA A 238 11.82 1.55 0.07
C ALA A 238 10.55 0.72 0.34
N ALA A 239 9.89 1.03 1.42
CA ALA A 239 8.57 0.51 1.78
C ALA A 239 7.70 1.66 2.27
N GLY A 240 6.37 1.54 2.13
CA GLY A 240 5.47 2.59 2.56
C GLY A 240 4.07 2.06 2.87
N LYS A 241 3.27 2.92 3.48
CA LYS A 241 1.85 2.66 3.78
C LYS A 241 1.01 3.92 3.56
N VAL A 242 -0.24 3.73 3.23
CA VAL A 242 -1.26 4.79 3.23
C VAL A 242 -2.09 4.66 4.50
N SER A 243 -2.20 5.73 5.25
CA SER A 243 -2.99 5.77 6.49
C SER A 243 -3.87 7.01 6.55
N THR A 244 -4.88 7.00 7.42
CA THR A 244 -5.69 8.20 7.66
C THR A 244 -4.83 9.29 8.31
N ALA A 245 -4.83 10.49 7.72
CA ALA A 245 -4.11 11.62 8.28
C ALA A 245 -4.65 11.99 9.68
N PRO A 246 -3.79 12.33 10.64
CA PRO A 246 -4.18 12.74 11.99
C PRO A 246 -4.96 14.07 11.96
N VAL A 247 -5.69 14.35 13.04
CA VAL A 247 -6.39 15.64 13.21
C VAL A 247 -5.39 16.79 13.36
N SER A 248 -4.21 16.52 13.92
CA SER A 248 -3.13 17.49 14.08
C SER A 248 -1.76 16.82 13.88
N ALA A 249 -0.84 17.52 13.23
CA ALA A 249 0.55 17.09 13.00
C ALA A 249 1.51 18.18 13.48
N ASP A 250 2.50 17.78 14.28
CA ASP A 250 3.58 18.66 14.75
C ASP A 250 4.81 18.48 13.86
N LEU A 251 4.97 19.37 12.88
CA LEU A 251 6.05 19.30 11.88
C LEU A 251 7.44 19.49 12.52
N THR A 252 7.56 20.18 13.67
CA THR A 252 8.84 20.31 14.37
C THR A 252 9.31 18.97 14.93
N SER A 253 8.41 18.21 15.54
CA SER A 253 8.73 16.90 16.10
C SER A 253 8.79 15.79 15.05
N GLU A 254 7.88 15.78 14.07
CA GLU A 254 7.85 14.77 13.03
C GLU A 254 8.96 14.93 11.99
N GLY A 255 9.29 16.16 11.61
CA GLY A 255 10.37 16.51 10.69
C GLY A 255 11.65 16.90 11.42
N ASN A 256 12.24 16.04 12.26
CA ASN A 256 13.44 16.36 13.02
C ASN A 256 14.65 16.68 12.10
N ILE A 257 14.72 16.09 10.90
CA ILE A 257 15.72 16.41 9.86
C ILE A 257 15.28 17.64 9.07
N ASP A 258 14.11 17.58 8.43
CA ASP A 258 13.56 18.67 7.62
C ASP A 258 12.05 18.52 7.47
N TRP A 259 11.36 19.61 7.11
CA TRP A 259 9.96 19.61 6.73
C TRP A 259 9.63 20.76 5.77
N ALA A 260 8.63 20.57 4.93
CA ALA A 260 8.08 21.57 4.03
C ALA A 260 6.56 21.67 4.23
N TYR A 261 6.05 22.89 4.42
CA TYR A 261 4.63 23.17 4.62
C TYR A 261 4.11 24.13 3.55
N PHE A 262 3.14 23.67 2.78
CA PHE A 262 2.61 24.37 1.63
C PHE A 262 1.48 25.33 2.02
N ASN A 263 1.84 26.39 2.72
CA ASN A 263 0.95 27.41 3.28
C ASN A 263 0.68 28.60 2.34
N ASN A 264 1.29 28.63 1.16
CA ASN A 264 1.19 29.70 0.20
C ASN A 264 0.86 29.18 -1.21
N ALA A 265 0.27 30.02 -2.07
CA ALA A 265 -0.09 29.68 -3.45
C ALA A 265 1.10 29.66 -4.42
N SER A 266 2.31 29.51 -3.93
CA SER A 266 3.56 29.53 -4.72
C SER A 266 4.48 28.39 -4.34
N PHE A 267 4.91 27.59 -5.32
CA PHE A 267 5.98 26.59 -5.12
C PHE A 267 7.34 27.21 -4.78
N ALA A 268 7.52 28.49 -5.01
CA ALA A 268 8.75 29.21 -4.67
C ALA A 268 8.72 29.84 -3.26
N ASP A 269 7.58 29.77 -2.57
CA ASP A 269 7.34 30.54 -1.35
C ASP A 269 6.47 29.72 -0.35
N TYR A 270 6.81 28.44 -0.14
CA TYR A 270 6.26 27.61 0.91
C TYR A 270 7.09 27.71 2.18
N ASN A 271 6.50 27.50 3.34
CA ASN A 271 7.28 27.49 4.58
C ASN A 271 8.03 26.16 4.76
N ARG A 272 9.13 26.22 5.46
CA ARG A 272 10.02 25.08 5.69
C ARG A 272 10.74 25.21 7.01
N LYS A 273 11.32 24.11 7.47
CA LYS A 273 12.19 24.09 8.65
C LYS A 273 13.35 25.07 8.50
N ASN A 274 13.67 25.78 9.57
CA ASN A 274 14.81 26.70 9.62
C ASN A 274 16.10 25.90 9.88
N VAL A 275 16.62 25.30 8.83
CA VAL A 275 17.87 24.52 8.83
C VAL A 275 18.90 25.20 7.95
N GLU A 276 20.20 24.96 8.22
CA GLU A 276 21.30 25.57 7.45
C GLU A 276 21.23 25.11 5.98
N GLU A 277 20.90 23.83 5.74
CA GLU A 277 20.76 23.25 4.40
C GLU A 277 19.51 22.37 4.33
N SER A 278 18.53 22.75 3.52
CA SER A 278 17.29 21.99 3.36
C SER A 278 17.56 20.66 2.68
N GLN A 279 16.98 19.61 3.23
CA GLN A 279 17.08 18.24 2.70
C GLN A 279 15.91 17.91 1.77
N ILE A 280 14.77 18.60 1.91
CA ILE A 280 13.66 18.52 0.96
C ILE A 280 13.87 19.57 -0.12
N THR A 281 14.21 19.13 -1.33
CA THR A 281 14.67 20.00 -2.41
C THR A 281 13.87 19.76 -3.70
N ASN A 282 14.06 20.64 -4.70
CA ASN A 282 13.48 20.52 -6.03
C ASN A 282 11.95 20.31 -6.05
N VAL A 283 11.24 20.92 -5.10
CA VAL A 283 9.77 20.88 -5.07
C VAL A 283 9.22 21.58 -6.31
N THR A 284 8.71 20.81 -7.27
CA THR A 284 8.24 21.31 -8.56
C THR A 284 6.91 20.70 -8.96
N PRO A 285 6.04 21.46 -9.65
CA PRO A 285 4.78 20.90 -10.16
C PRO A 285 5.03 19.91 -11.30
N VAL A 286 4.15 18.88 -11.38
CA VAL A 286 4.06 17.92 -12.47
C VAL A 286 2.80 18.21 -13.29
N GLY A 287 2.85 18.00 -14.60
CA GLY A 287 1.73 18.14 -15.53
C GLY A 287 1.35 19.58 -15.89
N GLU A 288 0.22 19.71 -16.61
CA GLU A 288 -0.30 21.01 -17.02
C GLU A 288 -1.17 21.62 -15.90
N GLN A 289 -0.59 22.53 -15.13
CA GLN A 289 -1.39 23.33 -14.20
C GLN A 289 -2.18 24.40 -14.94
N GLN A 290 -3.51 24.38 -14.84
CA GLN A 290 -4.32 25.54 -15.20
C GLN A 290 -4.49 26.45 -13.99
N GLY A 291 -3.63 27.45 -13.87
CA GLY A 291 -3.70 28.48 -12.84
C GLY A 291 -2.69 28.26 -11.71
N SER A 292 -2.66 29.23 -10.78
CA SER A 292 -1.87 29.08 -9.55
C SER A 292 -2.47 28.00 -8.66
N PRO A 293 -1.64 27.25 -7.92
CA PRO A 293 -2.13 26.33 -6.90
C PRO A 293 -3.13 27.05 -5.97
N VAL A 294 -4.24 26.42 -5.68
CA VAL A 294 -5.25 27.01 -4.79
C VAL A 294 -4.97 26.50 -3.38
N ILE A 295 -4.82 27.42 -2.43
CA ILE A 295 -4.77 27.06 -1.00
C ILE A 295 -6.19 26.78 -0.54
N GLN A 296 -6.40 25.62 0.06
CA GLN A 296 -7.69 25.22 0.64
C GLN A 296 -7.48 24.70 2.05
N ASP A 297 -8.52 24.78 2.87
CA ASP A 297 -8.52 24.27 4.23
C ASP A 297 -8.35 22.73 4.22
N ALA A 298 -7.24 22.26 4.77
CA ALA A 298 -6.98 20.87 5.03
C ALA A 298 -7.73 20.38 6.27
N LYS A 299 -7.94 19.06 6.41
CA LYS A 299 -8.50 18.48 7.64
C LYS A 299 -7.49 18.45 8.78
N THR A 300 -6.22 18.22 8.48
CA THR A 300 -5.13 18.20 9.46
C THR A 300 -4.72 19.62 9.84
N ALA A 301 -4.60 19.89 11.12
CA ALA A 301 -4.04 21.12 11.65
C ALA A 301 -2.52 20.98 11.82
N TYR A 302 -1.73 21.82 11.17
CA TYR A 302 -0.27 21.78 11.27
C TYR A 302 0.23 22.78 12.31
N VAL A 303 1.10 22.29 13.21
CA VAL A 303 1.80 23.10 14.21
C VAL A 303 3.29 22.97 14.02
N TYR A 304 4.06 24.03 14.29
CA TYR A 304 5.53 24.03 14.29
C TYR A 304 6.09 25.25 15.02
N THR A 305 7.35 25.15 15.45
CA THR A 305 8.05 26.19 16.23
C THR A 305 9.43 26.53 15.67
N ASP A 306 9.80 26.00 14.52
CA ASP A 306 11.12 26.14 13.90
C ASP A 306 11.05 26.41 12.40
N GLY A 307 10.02 27.12 11.94
CA GLY A 307 9.85 27.55 10.57
C GLY A 307 10.73 28.75 10.16
N VAL A 308 10.84 28.98 8.86
CA VAL A 308 11.55 30.15 8.32
C VAL A 308 10.67 31.40 8.36
N ASP A 309 9.45 31.33 7.82
CA ASP A 309 8.50 32.45 7.78
C ASP A 309 7.05 31.95 7.55
N PRO A 310 6.18 32.01 8.56
CA PRO A 310 6.45 32.37 9.95
C PRO A 310 7.29 31.35 10.70
N GLU A 311 7.96 31.79 11.77
CA GLU A 311 8.77 30.91 12.63
C GLU A 311 7.91 29.89 13.39
N THR A 312 6.70 30.28 13.77
CA THR A 312 5.77 29.44 14.53
C THR A 312 4.38 29.44 13.93
N GLU A 313 3.67 28.32 14.08
CA GLU A 313 2.27 28.16 13.72
C GLU A 313 1.55 27.29 14.76
N GLU A 314 0.31 27.63 15.10
CA GLU A 314 -0.46 26.95 16.16
C GLU A 314 -1.69 26.18 15.63
N GLY A 315 -1.76 25.87 14.33
CA GLY A 315 -2.85 25.08 13.76
C GLY A 315 -3.34 25.58 12.42
N ALA A 316 -2.46 25.73 11.45
CA ALA A 316 -2.83 26.07 10.08
C ALA A 316 -3.40 24.85 9.33
N HIS A 317 -4.33 25.10 8.42
CA HIS A 317 -5.06 24.09 7.65
C HIS A 317 -4.90 24.26 6.14
N ASN A 318 -3.79 24.79 5.66
CA ASN A 318 -3.59 25.10 4.25
C ASN A 318 -2.84 23.97 3.51
N GLY A 319 -3.00 23.93 2.20
CA GLY A 319 -2.24 23.05 1.32
C GLY A 319 -2.36 23.46 -0.15
N PHE A 320 -1.46 23.01 -1.01
CA PHE A 320 -1.63 23.15 -2.45
C PHE A 320 -2.71 22.19 -2.94
N VAL A 321 -3.55 22.69 -3.86
CA VAL A 321 -4.55 21.87 -4.54
C VAL A 321 -4.22 21.81 -6.03
N PHE A 322 -4.12 20.60 -6.54
CA PHE A 322 -3.94 20.28 -7.95
C PHE A 322 -5.30 19.88 -8.52
N VAL A 323 -5.61 20.34 -9.72
CA VAL A 323 -6.86 20.00 -10.41
C VAL A 323 -6.50 19.51 -11.80
N LYS A 324 -6.89 18.35 -12.17
CA LYS A 324 -6.71 17.63 -13.44
C LYS A 324 -5.84 16.39 -13.29
N GLU A 325 -6.21 15.42 -14.07
CA GLU A 325 -5.42 14.22 -14.32
C GLU A 325 -3.99 14.56 -14.78
N GLY A 326 -2.99 13.86 -14.26
CA GLY A 326 -1.58 14.07 -14.54
C GLY A 326 -0.96 15.31 -13.86
N SER A 327 -1.72 16.02 -12.99
CA SER A 327 -1.19 17.14 -12.21
C SER A 327 -0.79 16.71 -10.82
N GLY A 328 0.34 17.21 -10.34
CA GLY A 328 0.86 16.85 -9.02
C GLY A 328 2.14 17.60 -8.66
N VAL A 329 2.94 17.00 -7.81
CA VAL A 329 4.21 17.53 -7.32
C VAL A 329 5.27 16.45 -7.31
N THR A 330 6.50 16.84 -7.59
CA THR A 330 7.69 16.03 -7.34
C THR A 330 8.68 16.81 -6.48
N PHE A 331 9.44 16.10 -5.66
CA PHE A 331 10.49 16.65 -4.81
C PHE A 331 11.57 15.60 -4.54
N ASN A 332 12.74 16.04 -4.12
CA ASN A 332 13.85 15.17 -3.78
C ASN A 332 14.10 15.17 -2.28
N VAL A 333 14.44 14.02 -1.74
CA VAL A 333 14.94 13.82 -0.38
C VAL A 333 16.28 13.07 -0.43
N PRO A 334 17.18 13.22 0.58
CA PRO A 334 18.48 12.59 0.54
C PRO A 334 18.38 11.08 0.70
N GLY A 335 19.02 10.34 -0.20
CA GLY A 335 19.30 8.92 -0.05
C GLY A 335 20.43 8.67 0.97
N GLY A 336 20.77 7.42 1.23
CA GLY A 336 21.88 7.01 2.08
C GLY A 336 21.68 5.63 2.70
N PRO A 337 22.69 5.13 3.43
CA PRO A 337 22.62 3.80 4.04
C PRO A 337 21.73 3.72 5.30
N ASP A 338 21.43 4.87 5.90
CA ASP A 338 20.63 4.93 7.13
C ASP A 338 19.15 4.98 6.80
N LEU A 339 18.34 4.25 7.57
CA LEU A 339 16.89 4.27 7.46
C LEU A 339 16.36 5.67 7.75
N LYS A 340 15.48 6.17 6.89
CA LYS A 340 14.76 7.43 7.04
C LYS A 340 13.27 7.20 6.87
N TYR A 341 12.48 8.04 7.53
CA TYR A 341 11.02 8.02 7.43
C TYR A 341 10.55 9.30 6.77
N LEU A 342 9.60 9.17 5.85
CA LEU A 342 9.02 10.28 5.11
C LEU A 342 7.50 10.25 5.22
N ASN A 343 6.91 11.25 5.87
CA ASN A 343 5.46 11.46 5.88
C ASN A 343 5.07 12.47 4.79
N VAL A 344 4.16 12.06 3.92
CA VAL A 344 3.58 12.93 2.89
C VAL A 344 2.08 13.08 3.16
N TYR A 345 1.67 14.24 3.65
CA TYR A 345 0.28 14.55 3.94
C TYR A 345 -0.44 15.00 2.68
N THR A 346 -1.44 14.23 2.26
CA THR A 346 -2.24 14.48 1.07
C THR A 346 -3.72 14.50 1.40
N GLY A 347 -4.52 14.98 0.47
CA GLY A 347 -5.98 14.89 0.54
C GLY A 347 -6.54 14.84 -0.88
N GLU A 348 -7.63 14.10 -1.05
CA GLU A 348 -8.28 13.88 -2.34
C GLU A 348 -9.77 14.25 -2.28
N TRP A 349 -10.30 14.63 -3.44
CA TRP A 349 -11.73 14.78 -3.68
C TRP A 349 -12.04 14.39 -5.12
N ALA A 350 -12.89 13.38 -5.30
CA ALA A 350 -13.31 12.87 -6.61
C ALA A 350 -12.13 12.51 -7.54
N SER A 351 -11.06 11.95 -6.97
CA SER A 351 -9.83 11.58 -7.69
C SER A 351 -9.10 10.45 -6.99
N ASP A 352 -8.29 9.70 -7.76
CA ASP A 352 -7.23 8.88 -7.22
C ASP A 352 -5.90 9.62 -7.26
N ILE A 353 -5.05 9.36 -6.28
CA ILE A 353 -3.68 9.84 -6.19
C ILE A 353 -2.77 8.62 -6.33
N THR A 354 -1.78 8.71 -7.21
CA THR A 354 -0.64 7.77 -7.20
C THR A 354 0.57 8.49 -6.61
N LEU A 355 1.16 7.90 -5.58
CA LEU A 355 2.43 8.32 -5.00
C LEU A 355 3.50 7.30 -5.40
N GLU A 356 4.58 7.77 -5.98
CA GLU A 356 5.73 6.96 -6.33
C GLU A 356 6.98 7.47 -5.61
N LEU A 357 7.79 6.55 -5.10
CA LEU A 357 9.12 6.83 -4.58
C LEU A 357 10.14 6.18 -5.53
N LEU A 358 11.01 7.01 -6.10
CA LEU A 358 12.02 6.56 -7.04
C LEU A 358 13.41 6.69 -6.41
N VAL A 359 14.22 5.65 -6.56
CA VAL A 359 15.65 5.66 -6.19
C VAL A 359 16.47 5.53 -7.47
N ASN A 360 17.33 6.50 -7.74
CA ASN A 360 18.13 6.57 -8.97
C ASN A 360 17.30 6.48 -10.28
N GLY A 361 16.03 6.95 -10.21
CA GLY A 361 15.08 6.95 -11.34
C GLY A 361 14.31 5.67 -11.55
N GLU A 362 14.48 4.65 -10.71
CA GLU A 362 13.69 3.42 -10.71
C GLU A 362 12.63 3.48 -9.59
N VAL A 363 11.40 3.08 -9.88
CA VAL A 363 10.30 3.07 -8.90
C VAL A 363 10.53 1.94 -7.91
N GLU A 364 10.74 2.29 -6.64
CA GLU A 364 10.95 1.37 -5.53
C GLU A 364 9.70 1.15 -4.68
N TYR A 365 8.81 2.14 -4.66
CA TYR A 365 7.52 2.05 -3.99
C TYR A 365 6.46 2.81 -4.78
N SER A 366 5.25 2.26 -4.86
CA SER A 366 4.10 2.92 -5.47
C SER A 366 2.83 2.57 -4.68
N ALA A 367 1.99 3.57 -4.44
CA ALA A 367 0.66 3.39 -3.85
C ALA A 367 -0.35 4.27 -4.56
N THR A 368 -1.53 3.71 -4.85
CA THR A 368 -2.67 4.45 -5.40
C THR A 368 -3.82 4.40 -4.40
N TYR A 369 -4.36 5.56 -4.07
CA TYR A 369 -5.47 5.71 -3.14
C TYR A 369 -6.34 6.91 -3.53
N GLY A 370 -7.59 6.96 -3.08
CA GLY A 370 -8.44 8.06 -3.44
C GLY A 370 -9.90 7.90 -3.04
N SER A 371 -10.73 8.83 -3.52
CA SER A 371 -12.16 8.89 -3.23
C SER A 371 -12.98 9.18 -4.48
N SER A 372 -13.95 8.32 -4.76
CA SER A 372 -14.96 8.53 -5.81
C SER A 372 -16.11 9.44 -5.38
N VAL A 373 -16.07 9.99 -4.15
CA VAL A 373 -17.13 10.87 -3.62
C VAL A 373 -17.07 12.24 -4.31
N THR A 374 -18.12 12.62 -5.00
CA THR A 374 -18.25 13.89 -5.77
C THR A 374 -19.20 14.90 -5.14
N THR A 375 -19.73 14.64 -3.92
CA THR A 375 -20.73 15.49 -3.23
C THR A 375 -20.24 16.00 -1.89
#